data_7dd7ec951eae119de42d85b1ce03c351
#
_entry.id   7dd7ec951eae119de42d85b1ce03c351
#
_cell.length_a   1.000
_cell.length_b   1.000
_cell.length_c   1.000
_cell.angle_alpha   90.00
_cell.angle_beta   90.00
_cell.angle_gamma   90.00
#
_symmetry.space_group_name_H-M   'P 1'
#
loop_
_entity.id
_entity.type
_entity.pdbx_description
1 polymer ?
#
loop_
_entity_poly.entity_id
_entity_poly.type
_entity_poly.pdbx_seq_one_letter_code
_entity_poly.pdbx_strand_id
1 'polypeptide(L)'
;QLKMKKIFIILLSILLVGAVITFLLLYLNRDKNDVLNHKSDIDIVLSLEDKISDNTAWCGTFNLIWNDLKNDLVKQDIVFTPQISLVENLNKGTFDTSNISEDSYYKIYGVPSYELKNKIKKDIKLKFNETSDILDGFNFENSSDEDYFLYSMLKKDFEFPKVFTRLENDKFGKYTNVKYFGIDNSTKSAVMDQVDVLYYNSSTNFAIKLITKSNDEVIISRGNEGDNFYDIYIKIDEDSKQYTGNKSIIKGEKVKIPDINLNVIAELKEIEQKPFLFADGRQYVISKALQTIKFSLDENELELIGSDSDIS
;
A
#
# COMPACT_ATOMS: atom_id res chain seq x y z
N GLN A 1 4.04 51.17 41.89
CA GLN A 1 2.96 50.43 41.15
C GLN A 1 3.30 50.19 39.67
N LEU A 2 3.96 51.12 38.97
CA LEU A 2 4.26 50.96 37.54
C LEU A 2 5.32 49.89 37.24
N LYS A 3 6.31 49.71 38.13
CA LYS A 3 7.36 48.69 37.99
C LYS A 3 6.83 47.26 38.12
N MET A 4 5.89 47.00 39.01
CA MET A 4 5.28 45.66 39.17
C MET A 4 4.43 45.26 37.99
N LYS A 5 3.71 46.17 37.34
CA LYS A 5 2.94 45.89 36.13
C LYS A 5 3.82 45.44 34.94
N LYS A 6 4.99 46.10 34.78
CA LYS A 6 5.95 45.71 33.71
C LYS A 6 6.57 44.35 33.93
N ILE A 7 6.89 44.00 35.19
CA ILE A 7 7.43 42.68 35.54
C ILE A 7 6.39 41.59 35.32
N PHE A 8 5.11 41.88 35.63
CA PHE A 8 4.04 40.91 35.40
C PHE A 8 3.74 40.67 33.89
N ILE A 9 3.84 41.67 33.05
CA ILE A 9 3.68 41.59 31.60
C ILE A 9 4.87 40.81 31.00
N ILE A 10 6.10 41.00 31.47
CA ILE A 10 7.27 40.24 30.99
C ILE A 10 7.17 38.75 31.41
N LEU A 11 6.76 38.46 32.65
CA LEU A 11 6.52 37.10 33.11
C LEU A 11 5.41 36.39 32.34
N LEU A 12 4.32 37.09 32.03
CA LEU A 12 3.23 36.53 31.22
C LEU A 12 3.65 36.26 29.77
N SER A 13 4.47 37.14 29.18
CA SER A 13 5.02 36.92 27.84
C SER A 13 5.99 35.75 27.76
N ILE A 14 6.82 35.54 28.76
CA ILE A 14 7.74 34.39 28.86
C ILE A 14 6.96 33.10 29.05
N LEU A 15 5.90 33.08 29.86
CA LEU A 15 5.00 31.93 30.03
C LEU A 15 4.26 31.56 28.74
N LEU A 16 3.77 32.57 27.99
CA LEU A 16 3.12 32.36 26.70
C LEU A 16 4.09 31.79 25.64
N VAL A 17 5.29 32.32 25.54
CA VAL A 17 6.33 31.82 24.64
C VAL A 17 6.75 30.39 25.04
N GLY A 18 6.90 30.12 26.31
CA GLY A 18 7.21 28.79 26.82
C GLY A 18 6.09 27.78 26.49
N ALA A 19 4.82 28.16 26.65
CA ALA A 19 3.68 27.31 26.31
C ALA A 19 3.60 27.02 24.81
N VAL A 20 3.87 28.01 23.93
CA VAL A 20 3.90 27.84 22.48
C VAL A 20 5.06 26.92 22.06
N ILE A 21 6.23 27.08 22.64
CA ILE A 21 7.40 26.21 22.36
C ILE A 21 7.11 24.78 22.81
N THR A 22 6.53 24.60 23.99
CA THR A 22 6.16 23.27 24.51
C THR A 22 5.10 22.62 23.64
N PHE A 23 4.09 23.37 23.21
CA PHE A 23 3.07 22.87 22.30
C PHE A 23 3.63 22.51 20.93
N LEU A 24 4.54 23.31 20.37
CA LEU A 24 5.24 23.05 19.12
C LEU A 24 6.12 21.81 19.22
N LEU A 25 6.86 21.63 20.31
CA LEU A 25 7.67 20.44 20.55
C LEU A 25 6.83 19.18 20.74
N LEU A 26 5.67 19.28 21.41
CA LEU A 26 4.72 18.18 21.55
C LEU A 26 4.08 17.86 20.21
N TYR A 27 3.74 18.85 19.39
CA TYR A 27 3.20 18.66 18.05
C TYR A 27 4.21 18.03 17.11
N LEU A 28 5.46 18.50 17.09
CA LEU A 28 6.55 17.93 16.29
C LEU A 28 6.96 16.52 16.74
N ASN A 29 6.87 16.22 18.05
CA ASN A 29 7.09 14.87 18.57
C ASN A 29 5.89 13.94 18.32
N ARG A 30 4.68 14.47 18.28
CA ARG A 30 3.48 13.70 17.97
C ARG A 30 3.57 13.10 16.57
N ASP A 31 3.96 13.91 15.56
CA ASP A 31 4.11 13.45 14.19
C ASP A 31 5.20 12.37 14.02
N LYS A 32 6.31 12.48 14.81
CA LYS A 32 7.39 11.47 14.76
C LYS A 32 7.02 10.13 15.41
N ASN A 33 6.20 10.15 16.45
CA ASN A 33 5.76 8.93 17.13
C ASN A 33 4.54 8.29 16.45
N ASP A 34 3.67 9.10 15.83
CA ASP A 34 2.48 8.61 15.11
C ASP A 34 2.85 7.91 13.78
N VAL A 35 3.94 8.29 13.13
CA VAL A 35 4.41 7.61 11.90
C VAL A 35 4.88 6.17 12.18
N LEU A 36 5.39 5.90 13.38
CA LEU A 36 5.85 4.55 13.78
C LEU A 36 4.77 3.72 14.50
N ASN A 37 3.68 4.35 14.96
CA ASN A 37 2.63 3.71 15.77
C ASN A 37 1.25 3.67 15.10
N HIS A 38 1.09 4.04 13.84
CA HIS A 38 -0.10 3.65 13.10
C HIS A 38 -0.07 2.15 12.87
N LYS A 39 -0.51 1.41 13.87
CA LYS A 39 -1.00 0.05 13.65
C LYS A 39 -2.21 0.22 12.74
N SER A 40 -2.00 0.09 11.44
CA SER A 40 -3.11 0.02 10.50
C SER A 40 -4.00 -1.15 10.93
N ASP A 41 -5.31 -0.98 10.91
CA ASP A 41 -6.26 -2.08 11.13
C ASP A 41 -6.17 -3.16 10.03
N ILE A 42 -5.14 -3.09 9.19
CA ILE A 42 -4.92 -3.94 8.03
C ILE A 42 -3.72 -4.82 8.29
N ASP A 43 -3.92 -6.12 8.23
CA ASP A 43 -2.85 -7.11 8.27
C ASP A 43 -2.19 -7.20 6.89
N ILE A 44 -0.86 -7.16 6.83
CA ILE A 44 -0.11 -7.32 5.59
C ILE A 44 0.47 -8.73 5.57
N VAL A 45 0.12 -9.47 4.53
CA VAL A 45 0.73 -10.78 4.23
C VAL A 45 1.72 -10.65 3.08
N LEU A 46 2.74 -11.49 3.05
CA LEU A 46 3.87 -11.38 2.12
C LEU A 46 3.73 -12.28 0.89
N SER A 47 2.91 -13.31 0.97
CA SER A 47 2.65 -14.24 -0.14
C SER A 47 1.15 -14.37 -0.39
N LEU A 48 0.78 -14.64 -1.64
CA LEU A 48 -0.61 -14.95 -2.03
C LEU A 48 -1.15 -16.18 -1.32
N GLU A 49 -0.28 -17.10 -0.91
CA GLU A 49 -0.63 -18.35 -0.22
C GLU A 49 -0.66 -18.22 1.30
N ASP A 50 -0.30 -17.06 1.85
CA ASP A 50 -0.38 -16.83 3.28
C ASP A 50 -1.84 -16.76 3.73
N LYS A 51 -2.09 -17.29 4.94
CA LYS A 51 -3.43 -17.26 5.51
C LYS A 51 -3.89 -15.83 5.74
N ILE A 52 -5.11 -15.53 5.32
CA ILE A 52 -5.74 -14.23 5.47
C ILE A 52 -6.76 -14.21 6.61
N SER A 53 -7.01 -13.02 7.14
CA SER A 53 -8.07 -12.68 8.07
C SER A 53 -8.95 -11.56 7.48
N ASP A 54 -9.89 -11.05 8.26
CA ASP A 54 -10.59 -9.80 7.93
C ASP A 54 -9.57 -8.66 7.81
N ASN A 55 -9.76 -7.74 6.89
CA ASN A 55 -8.87 -6.60 6.66
C ASN A 55 -7.40 -6.99 6.37
N THR A 56 -7.19 -7.89 5.46
CA THR A 56 -5.85 -8.29 5.01
C THR A 56 -5.55 -7.66 3.65
N ALA A 57 -4.31 -7.24 3.45
CA ALA A 57 -3.78 -6.84 2.15
C ALA A 57 -2.49 -7.60 1.83
N TRP A 58 -2.30 -7.86 0.55
CA TRP A 58 -1.06 -8.36 -0.02
C TRP A 58 -0.57 -7.39 -1.08
N CYS A 59 0.74 -7.22 -1.17
CA CYS A 59 1.36 -6.40 -2.20
C CYS A 59 2.60 -7.10 -2.76
N GLY A 60 2.56 -7.43 -4.05
CA GLY A 60 3.59 -8.21 -4.72
C GLY A 60 4.97 -7.55 -4.82
N THR A 61 5.12 -6.27 -4.49
CA THR A 61 6.41 -5.57 -4.61
C THR A 61 7.48 -6.19 -3.73
N PHE A 62 7.12 -6.77 -2.58
CA PHE A 62 8.07 -7.47 -1.74
C PHE A 62 8.53 -8.80 -2.36
N ASN A 63 7.63 -9.51 -3.05
CA ASN A 63 7.98 -10.73 -3.79
C ASN A 63 9.05 -10.46 -4.85
N LEU A 64 9.03 -9.28 -5.49
CA LEU A 64 10.04 -8.89 -6.47
C LEU A 64 11.44 -8.78 -5.84
N ILE A 65 11.54 -8.19 -4.63
CA ILE A 65 12.83 -8.13 -3.91
C ILE A 65 13.28 -9.54 -3.53
N TRP A 66 12.35 -10.35 -3.03
CA TRP A 66 12.67 -11.72 -2.64
C TRP A 66 13.18 -12.55 -3.80
N ASN A 67 12.59 -12.39 -4.98
CA ASN A 67 13.07 -13.04 -6.20
C ASN A 67 14.47 -12.59 -6.57
N ASP A 68 14.78 -11.28 -6.51
CA ASP A 68 16.12 -10.77 -6.75
C ASP A 68 17.11 -11.33 -5.71
N LEU A 69 16.77 -11.29 -4.44
CA LEU A 69 17.60 -11.82 -3.36
C LEU A 69 17.90 -13.32 -3.59
N LYS A 70 16.85 -14.09 -3.89
CA LYS A 70 16.98 -15.53 -4.13
C LYS A 70 17.81 -15.86 -5.38
N ASN A 71 17.49 -15.19 -6.50
CA ASN A 71 18.04 -15.58 -7.80
C ASN A 71 19.41 -14.94 -8.10
N ASP A 72 19.60 -13.68 -7.70
CA ASP A 72 20.80 -12.93 -8.07
C ASP A 72 21.87 -12.97 -6.98
N LEU A 73 21.48 -12.93 -5.71
CA LEU A 73 22.39 -12.86 -4.59
C LEU A 73 22.65 -14.25 -3.97
N VAL A 74 21.61 -14.91 -3.47
CA VAL A 74 21.73 -16.21 -2.76
C VAL A 74 21.95 -17.37 -3.73
N LYS A 75 21.35 -17.29 -4.92
CA LYS A 75 21.43 -18.26 -6.03
C LYS A 75 20.90 -19.65 -5.68
N GLN A 76 20.01 -19.70 -4.72
CA GLN A 76 19.27 -20.88 -4.27
C GLN A 76 18.05 -20.45 -3.47
N ASP A 77 17.19 -21.39 -3.11
CA ASP A 77 16.09 -21.11 -2.18
C ASP A 77 16.64 -20.63 -0.84
N ILE A 78 16.01 -19.59 -0.31
CA ILE A 78 16.38 -19.04 1.00
C ILE A 78 15.82 -19.95 2.09
N VAL A 79 16.67 -20.36 3.00
CA VAL A 79 16.31 -21.25 4.12
C VAL A 79 16.76 -20.63 5.42
N PHE A 80 15.81 -20.37 6.30
CA PHE A 80 16.09 -19.89 7.65
C PHE A 80 16.26 -21.08 8.61
N THR A 81 16.92 -20.83 9.73
CA THR A 81 17.08 -21.81 10.81
C THR A 81 16.55 -21.22 12.12
N PRO A 82 15.36 -21.69 12.63
CA PRO A 82 14.44 -22.64 12.00
C PRO A 82 13.74 -22.07 10.75
N GLN A 83 13.32 -22.95 9.84
CA GLN A 83 12.54 -22.57 8.67
C GLN A 83 11.12 -22.13 9.06
N ILE A 84 10.56 -21.21 8.28
CA ILE A 84 9.20 -20.72 8.45
C ILE A 84 8.42 -20.84 7.13
N SER A 85 7.15 -21.20 7.19
CA SER A 85 6.29 -21.44 6.02
C SER A 85 6.18 -20.21 5.11
N LEU A 86 6.22 -19.01 5.67
CA LEU A 86 6.26 -17.75 4.91
C LEU A 86 7.41 -17.73 3.90
N VAL A 87 8.61 -18.14 4.31
CA VAL A 87 9.80 -18.19 3.43
C VAL A 87 9.64 -19.26 2.35
N GLU A 88 9.04 -20.39 2.67
CA GLU A 88 8.72 -21.43 1.68
C GLU A 88 7.75 -20.91 0.62
N ASN A 89 6.72 -20.14 1.04
CA ASN A 89 5.79 -19.51 0.11
C ASN A 89 6.47 -18.46 -0.77
N LEU A 90 7.29 -17.59 -0.20
CA LEU A 90 8.05 -16.59 -0.96
C LEU A 90 9.00 -17.23 -1.99
N ASN A 91 9.63 -18.36 -1.65
CA ASN A 91 10.53 -19.08 -2.54
C ASN A 91 9.85 -19.65 -3.79
N LYS A 92 8.52 -19.85 -3.79
CA LYS A 92 7.76 -20.32 -4.96
C LYS A 92 7.86 -19.36 -6.15
N GLY A 93 8.03 -18.04 -5.88
CA GLY A 93 8.23 -17.04 -6.92
C GLY A 93 7.04 -16.88 -7.88
N THR A 94 5.81 -17.05 -7.38
CA THR A 94 4.56 -17.02 -8.18
C THR A 94 4.23 -15.64 -8.72
N PHE A 95 4.86 -14.59 -8.20
CA PHE A 95 4.70 -13.20 -8.65
C PHE A 95 6.05 -12.62 -9.06
N ASP A 96 6.10 -12.07 -10.27
CA ASP A 96 7.31 -11.48 -10.86
C ASP A 96 7.03 -10.14 -11.58
N THR A 97 8.05 -9.59 -12.22
CA THR A 97 7.96 -8.28 -12.92
C THR A 97 7.01 -8.28 -14.11
N SER A 98 6.57 -9.42 -14.62
CA SER A 98 5.56 -9.50 -15.68
C SER A 98 4.14 -9.22 -15.16
N ASN A 99 3.95 -9.30 -13.84
CA ASN A 99 2.64 -9.14 -13.20
C ASN A 99 2.34 -7.69 -12.75
N ILE A 100 3.29 -6.78 -12.87
CA ILE A 100 3.15 -5.40 -12.38
C ILE A 100 3.87 -4.41 -13.29
N SER A 101 3.25 -3.24 -13.53
CA SER A 101 3.90 -2.17 -14.30
C SER A 101 5.09 -1.59 -13.53
N GLU A 102 6.22 -1.41 -14.23
CA GLU A 102 7.44 -0.83 -13.66
C GLU A 102 7.20 0.56 -13.05
N ASP A 103 6.29 1.35 -13.60
CA ASP A 103 5.98 2.69 -13.11
C ASP A 103 5.31 2.70 -11.75
N SER A 104 4.75 1.55 -11.31
CA SER A 104 3.95 1.44 -10.09
C SER A 104 4.75 1.05 -8.86
N TYR A 105 6.00 0.61 -8.99
CA TYR A 105 6.77 0.12 -7.85
C TYR A 105 8.21 0.60 -7.81
N TYR A 106 8.79 0.53 -6.63
CA TYR A 106 10.22 0.66 -6.37
C TYR A 106 10.68 -0.50 -5.49
N LYS A 107 11.86 -1.03 -5.76
CA LYS A 107 12.49 -2.07 -4.95
C LYS A 107 13.98 -1.89 -4.87
N ILE A 108 14.55 -2.20 -3.72
CA ILE A 108 15.99 -2.21 -3.50
C ILE A 108 16.36 -3.11 -2.33
N TYR A 109 17.52 -3.72 -2.40
CA TYR A 109 18.19 -4.32 -1.26
C TYR A 109 19.67 -3.95 -1.26
N GLY A 110 20.30 -4.00 -0.10
CA GLY A 110 21.74 -3.75 0.02
C GLY A 110 22.19 -3.72 1.47
N VAL A 111 23.49 -3.63 1.67
CA VAL A 111 24.07 -3.42 2.99
C VAL A 111 23.67 -2.04 3.50
N PRO A 112 23.10 -1.93 4.72
CA PRO A 112 22.69 -0.65 5.27
C PRO A 112 23.86 0.35 5.31
N SER A 113 23.65 1.51 4.71
CA SER A 113 24.60 2.61 4.67
C SER A 113 23.88 3.94 4.41
N TYR A 114 24.50 5.05 4.76
CA TYR A 114 23.95 6.38 4.41
C TYR A 114 23.82 6.57 2.89
N GLU A 115 24.71 5.97 2.11
CA GLU A 115 24.62 5.99 0.65
C GLU A 115 23.36 5.29 0.17
N LEU A 116 23.08 4.08 0.67
CA LEU A 116 21.84 3.33 0.37
C LEU A 116 20.60 4.15 0.76
N LYS A 117 20.58 4.72 1.98
CA LYS A 117 19.49 5.56 2.46
C LYS A 117 19.21 6.74 1.52
N ASN A 118 20.27 7.48 1.17
CA ASN A 118 20.16 8.65 0.29
C ASN A 118 19.73 8.27 -1.11
N LYS A 119 20.19 7.11 -1.62
CA LYS A 119 19.75 6.57 -2.90
C LYS A 119 18.26 6.29 -2.89
N ILE A 120 17.74 5.61 -1.88
CA ILE A 120 16.31 5.30 -1.74
C ILE A 120 15.49 6.61 -1.74
N LYS A 121 15.87 7.58 -0.91
CA LYS A 121 15.17 8.88 -0.83
C LYS A 121 15.14 9.60 -2.18
N LYS A 122 16.27 9.64 -2.88
CA LYS A 122 16.38 10.26 -4.20
C LYS A 122 15.52 9.55 -5.24
N ASP A 123 15.60 8.23 -5.30
CA ASP A 123 14.90 7.43 -6.31
C ASP A 123 13.37 7.53 -6.13
N ILE A 124 12.88 7.47 -4.90
CA ILE A 124 11.44 7.63 -4.59
C ILE A 124 10.96 9.04 -4.93
N LYS A 125 11.77 10.07 -4.63
CA LYS A 125 11.42 11.44 -5.00
C LYS A 125 11.34 11.62 -6.51
N LEU A 126 12.27 11.06 -7.25
CA LEU A 126 12.29 11.13 -8.70
C LEU A 126 11.16 10.34 -9.35
N LYS A 127 10.91 9.12 -8.88
CA LYS A 127 9.94 8.22 -9.48
C LYS A 127 8.49 8.57 -9.14
N PHE A 128 8.23 8.89 -7.87
CA PHE A 128 6.87 9.04 -7.35
C PHE A 128 6.53 10.44 -6.84
N ASN A 129 7.52 11.36 -6.83
CA ASN A 129 7.41 12.65 -6.16
C ASN A 129 7.01 12.54 -4.67
N GLU A 130 7.42 11.47 -4.01
CA GLU A 130 7.12 11.15 -2.63
C GLU A 130 8.32 11.37 -1.72
N THR A 131 8.06 11.46 -0.41
CA THR A 131 9.08 11.41 0.62
C THR A 131 9.20 10.01 1.20
N SER A 132 10.34 9.69 1.78
CA SER A 132 10.62 8.40 2.44
C SER A 132 11.14 8.62 3.85
N ASP A 133 10.46 9.49 4.61
CA ASP A 133 10.86 9.89 5.96
C ASP A 133 10.87 8.72 6.95
N ILE A 134 10.11 7.65 6.62
CA ILE A 134 10.17 6.41 7.38
C ILE A 134 11.59 5.87 7.55
N LEU A 135 12.48 6.11 6.58
CA LEU A 135 13.87 5.67 6.66
C LEU A 135 14.67 6.40 7.74
N ASP A 136 14.19 7.55 8.23
CA ASP A 136 14.85 8.31 9.28
C ASP A 136 14.72 7.64 10.66
N GLY A 137 13.78 6.71 10.80
CA GLY A 137 13.60 5.89 11.99
C GLY A 137 14.59 4.72 12.12
N PHE A 138 15.44 4.47 11.09
CA PHE A 138 16.36 3.33 11.08
C PHE A 138 17.80 3.78 11.11
N ASN A 139 18.63 2.99 11.83
CA ASN A 139 20.06 3.21 11.87
C ASN A 139 20.72 2.55 10.65
N PHE A 140 21.39 3.36 9.83
CA PHE A 140 22.16 2.91 8.67
C PHE A 140 23.67 2.92 8.93
N GLU A 141 24.08 3.18 10.17
CA GLU A 141 25.49 3.18 10.56
C GLU A 141 25.97 1.80 11.00
N ASN A 142 27.25 1.53 10.80
CA ASN A 142 27.96 0.37 11.36
C ASN A 142 27.30 -0.99 11.08
N SER A 143 26.75 -1.17 9.90
CA SER A 143 26.25 -2.47 9.48
C SER A 143 27.40 -3.37 9.05
N SER A 144 27.26 -4.66 9.35
CA SER A 144 28.15 -5.69 8.81
C SER A 144 27.88 -5.90 7.31
N ASP A 145 28.88 -6.33 6.55
CA ASP A 145 28.71 -6.70 5.14
C ASP A 145 27.78 -7.92 4.96
N GLU A 146 27.47 -8.62 6.05
CA GLU A 146 26.51 -9.71 6.09
C GLU A 146 25.06 -9.28 6.40
N ASP A 147 24.84 -8.02 6.71
CA ASP A 147 23.52 -7.44 6.98
C ASP A 147 22.90 -6.89 5.70
N TYR A 148 21.63 -7.23 5.46
CA TYR A 148 20.87 -6.69 4.33
C TYR A 148 19.66 -5.92 4.77
N PHE A 149 19.48 -4.75 4.14
CA PHE A 149 18.28 -3.93 4.23
C PHE A 149 17.45 -4.15 2.95
N LEU A 150 16.15 -4.44 3.14
CA LEU A 150 15.21 -4.63 2.05
C LEU A 150 14.14 -3.54 2.10
N TYR A 151 13.87 -2.90 0.96
CA TYR A 151 12.81 -1.91 0.86
C TYR A 151 12.03 -2.04 -0.44
N SER A 152 10.71 -2.06 -0.34
CA SER A 152 9.82 -1.93 -1.49
C SER A 152 8.74 -0.89 -1.27
N MET A 153 8.27 -0.32 -2.38
CA MET A 153 7.16 0.62 -2.39
C MET A 153 6.26 0.34 -3.59
N LEU A 154 4.97 0.26 -3.34
CA LEU A 154 3.93 0.40 -4.34
C LEU A 154 3.37 1.82 -4.26
N LYS A 155 3.24 2.48 -5.40
CA LYS A 155 2.37 3.65 -5.54
C LYS A 155 1.47 3.45 -6.75
N LYS A 156 0.17 3.38 -6.51
CA LYS A 156 -0.81 3.18 -7.56
C LYS A 156 -2.09 3.95 -7.28
N ASP A 157 -2.38 4.88 -8.16
CA ASP A 157 -3.66 5.57 -8.26
C ASP A 157 -4.33 5.09 -9.54
N PHE A 158 -5.53 4.51 -9.45
CA PHE A 158 -6.23 4.03 -10.63
C PHE A 158 -6.98 5.18 -11.28
N GLU A 159 -6.89 5.26 -12.59
CA GLU A 159 -7.63 6.20 -13.42
C GLU A 159 -8.58 5.46 -14.35
N PHE A 160 -9.78 6.00 -14.53
CA PHE A 160 -10.79 5.44 -15.40
C PHE A 160 -10.97 6.27 -16.68
N PRO A 161 -11.34 5.66 -17.82
CA PRO A 161 -11.61 6.39 -19.06
C PRO A 161 -12.72 7.43 -18.92
N LYS A 162 -13.70 7.17 -18.05
CA LYS A 162 -14.79 8.06 -17.67
C LYS A 162 -14.94 8.06 -16.16
N VAL A 163 -15.18 9.24 -15.59
CA VAL A 163 -15.43 9.40 -14.15
C VAL A 163 -16.69 8.63 -13.77
N PHE A 164 -16.60 7.81 -12.74
CA PHE A 164 -17.76 7.15 -12.16
C PHE A 164 -18.67 8.15 -11.43
N THR A 165 -19.90 7.77 -11.22
CA THR A 165 -20.84 8.59 -10.43
C THR A 165 -20.44 8.52 -8.96
N ARG A 166 -20.30 9.70 -8.30
CA ARG A 166 -20.21 9.77 -6.83
C ARG A 166 -21.56 9.39 -6.24
N LEU A 167 -21.55 8.41 -5.36
CA LEU A 167 -22.75 7.90 -4.70
C LEU A 167 -22.84 8.41 -3.25
N GLU A 168 -24.02 8.23 -2.64
CA GLU A 168 -24.20 8.57 -1.24
C GLU A 168 -23.31 7.74 -0.32
N ASN A 169 -22.78 8.38 0.72
CA ASN A 169 -22.02 7.70 1.76
C ASN A 169 -22.88 6.67 2.49
N ASP A 170 -22.25 5.57 2.88
CA ASP A 170 -22.92 4.47 3.57
C ASP A 170 -21.97 3.72 4.51
N LYS A 171 -22.43 2.63 5.08
CA LYS A 171 -21.60 1.70 5.87
C LYS A 171 -20.87 0.70 4.98
N PHE A 172 -19.66 0.35 5.37
CA PHE A 172 -18.92 -0.78 4.84
C PHE A 172 -18.35 -1.61 6.00
N GLY A 173 -18.95 -2.77 6.25
CA GLY A 173 -18.60 -3.57 7.43
C GLY A 173 -18.76 -2.78 8.73
N LYS A 174 -17.68 -2.66 9.49
CA LYS A 174 -17.61 -1.88 10.74
C LYS A 174 -17.45 -0.37 10.52
N TYR A 175 -17.09 0.04 9.32
CA TYR A 175 -16.82 1.46 9.00
C TYR A 175 -18.13 2.19 8.67
N THR A 176 -18.28 3.41 9.20
CA THR A 176 -19.43 4.27 8.98
C THR A 176 -19.05 5.46 8.10
N ASN A 177 -20.02 6.00 7.36
CA ASN A 177 -19.83 7.18 6.51
C ASN A 177 -18.73 7.01 5.45
N VAL A 178 -18.62 5.80 4.90
CA VAL A 178 -17.68 5.48 3.81
C VAL A 178 -18.18 6.13 2.53
N LYS A 179 -17.28 6.76 1.79
CA LYS A 179 -17.58 7.29 0.46
C LYS A 179 -17.72 6.14 -0.53
N TYR A 180 -18.60 6.32 -1.50
CA TYR A 180 -18.85 5.34 -2.55
C TYR A 180 -18.88 5.99 -3.92
N PHE A 181 -18.49 5.24 -4.91
CA PHE A 181 -18.64 5.57 -6.32
C PHE A 181 -19.20 4.37 -7.09
N GLY A 182 -19.61 4.60 -8.33
CA GLY A 182 -20.08 3.50 -9.17
C GLY A 182 -21.11 3.92 -10.21
N ILE A 183 -22.16 3.11 -10.33
CA ILE A 183 -23.22 3.23 -11.33
C ILE A 183 -24.57 3.25 -10.63
N ASP A 184 -25.42 4.22 -11.00
CA ASP A 184 -26.81 4.32 -10.60
C ASP A 184 -27.71 4.71 -11.78
N ASN A 185 -28.99 5.04 -11.51
CA ASN A 185 -29.95 5.42 -12.54
C ASN A 185 -29.60 6.71 -13.30
N SER A 186 -28.74 7.58 -12.73
CA SER A 186 -28.29 8.84 -13.33
C SER A 186 -27.07 8.66 -14.22
N THR A 187 -26.37 7.52 -14.11
CA THR A 187 -25.11 7.26 -14.77
C THR A 187 -25.30 7.11 -16.29
N LYS A 188 -24.41 7.77 -17.05
CA LYS A 188 -24.41 7.70 -18.54
C LYS A 188 -23.94 6.31 -19.00
N SER A 189 -24.45 5.83 -20.13
CA SER A 189 -24.08 4.52 -20.71
C SER A 189 -22.57 4.37 -20.93
N ALA A 190 -21.88 5.42 -21.37
CA ALA A 190 -20.44 5.40 -21.58
C ALA A 190 -19.60 5.12 -20.30
N VAL A 191 -20.18 5.33 -19.10
CA VAL A 191 -19.56 4.95 -17.83
C VAL A 191 -19.84 3.48 -17.53
N MET A 192 -21.00 2.98 -17.90
CA MET A 192 -21.36 1.55 -17.74
C MET A 192 -20.45 0.65 -18.58
N ASP A 193 -20.04 1.09 -19.77
CA ASP A 193 -19.18 0.35 -20.70
C ASP A 193 -17.77 0.08 -20.16
N GLN A 194 -17.39 0.69 -19.04
CA GLN A 194 -16.10 0.44 -18.40
C GLN A 194 -16.17 -0.58 -17.25
N VAL A 195 -17.30 -1.30 -17.12
CA VAL A 195 -17.46 -2.37 -16.14
C VAL A 195 -17.83 -3.66 -16.84
N ASP A 196 -16.95 -4.64 -16.78
CA ASP A 196 -17.22 -6.00 -17.22
C ASP A 196 -17.73 -6.83 -16.04
N VAL A 197 -18.80 -7.59 -16.24
CA VAL A 197 -19.29 -8.58 -15.28
C VAL A 197 -18.56 -9.91 -15.54
N LEU A 198 -17.68 -10.29 -14.62
CA LEU A 198 -16.99 -11.58 -14.72
C LEU A 198 -17.96 -12.73 -14.41
N TYR A 199 -18.73 -12.59 -13.34
CA TYR A 199 -19.90 -13.41 -13.03
C TYR A 199 -20.82 -12.70 -12.05
N TYR A 200 -22.09 -13.07 -12.05
CA TYR A 200 -23.10 -12.57 -11.12
C TYR A 200 -24.08 -13.67 -10.76
N ASN A 201 -24.00 -14.20 -9.55
CA ASN A 201 -24.93 -15.18 -9.01
C ASN A 201 -25.98 -14.53 -8.10
N SER A 202 -25.59 -13.50 -7.36
CA SER A 202 -26.44 -12.68 -6.48
C SER A 202 -25.73 -11.39 -6.08
N SER A 203 -26.44 -10.48 -5.40
CA SER A 203 -25.85 -9.26 -4.82
C SER A 203 -24.78 -9.52 -3.76
N THR A 204 -24.67 -10.76 -3.28
CA THR A 204 -23.66 -11.18 -2.29
C THR A 204 -22.62 -12.14 -2.86
N ASN A 205 -22.75 -12.53 -4.14
CA ASN A 205 -21.79 -13.42 -4.80
C ASN A 205 -21.63 -12.99 -6.27
N PHE A 206 -20.59 -12.23 -6.55
CA PHE A 206 -20.26 -11.70 -7.87
C PHE A 206 -18.79 -11.32 -8.00
N ALA A 207 -18.34 -11.13 -9.23
CA ALA A 207 -17.10 -10.40 -9.53
C ALA A 207 -17.30 -9.52 -10.77
N ILE A 208 -16.73 -8.32 -10.70
CA ILE A 208 -16.68 -7.34 -11.78
C ILE A 208 -15.25 -6.91 -12.03
N LYS A 209 -14.95 -6.52 -13.26
CA LYS A 209 -13.69 -5.92 -13.64
C LYS A 209 -13.95 -4.48 -14.08
N LEU A 210 -13.15 -3.55 -13.55
CA LEU A 210 -13.16 -2.14 -13.95
C LEU A 210 -12.08 -1.92 -15.00
N ILE A 211 -12.45 -1.30 -16.12
CA ILE A 211 -11.53 -0.93 -17.19
C ILE A 211 -10.83 0.37 -16.80
N THR A 212 -9.51 0.33 -16.69
CA THR A 212 -8.69 1.49 -16.36
C THR A 212 -8.12 2.17 -17.61
N LYS A 213 -7.60 3.39 -17.49
CA LYS A 213 -6.86 4.06 -18.58
C LYS A 213 -5.53 3.39 -18.91
N SER A 214 -4.92 2.74 -17.91
CA SER A 214 -3.75 1.89 -18.06
C SER A 214 -4.17 0.44 -18.34
N ASN A 215 -3.21 -0.43 -18.60
CA ASN A 215 -3.50 -1.86 -18.81
C ASN A 215 -3.66 -2.65 -17.49
N ASP A 216 -3.94 -1.96 -16.39
CA ASP A 216 -4.15 -2.63 -15.11
C ASP A 216 -5.52 -3.28 -15.06
N GLU A 217 -5.63 -4.42 -14.43
CA GLU A 217 -6.88 -5.07 -14.13
C GLU A 217 -7.30 -4.78 -12.68
N VAL A 218 -8.46 -4.16 -12.52
CA VAL A 218 -9.09 -3.95 -11.21
C VAL A 218 -10.28 -4.88 -11.11
N ILE A 219 -10.17 -5.93 -10.32
CA ILE A 219 -11.23 -6.90 -10.07
C ILE A 219 -11.79 -6.67 -8.66
N ILE A 220 -13.11 -6.51 -8.60
CA ILE A 220 -13.85 -6.40 -7.34
C ILE A 220 -14.76 -7.59 -7.23
N SER A 221 -14.67 -8.33 -6.14
CA SER A 221 -15.49 -9.50 -5.91
C SER A 221 -16.15 -9.49 -4.52
N ARG A 222 -17.23 -10.21 -4.39
CA ARG A 222 -17.93 -10.45 -3.15
C ARG A 222 -18.40 -11.90 -3.08
N GLY A 223 -18.37 -12.48 -1.86
CA GLY A 223 -18.85 -13.83 -1.61
C GLY A 223 -17.89 -14.94 -2.01
N ASN A 224 -16.62 -14.60 -2.28
CA ASN A 224 -15.58 -15.59 -2.45
C ASN A 224 -14.94 -15.88 -1.10
N GLU A 225 -14.99 -17.13 -0.70
CA GLU A 225 -14.32 -17.62 0.50
C GLU A 225 -13.08 -18.38 0.09
N GLY A 226 -12.01 -18.20 0.85
CA GLY A 226 -10.74 -18.88 0.68
C GLY A 226 -9.83 -18.59 1.88
N ASP A 227 -8.91 -19.49 2.15
CA ASP A 227 -7.96 -19.34 3.26
C ASP A 227 -6.83 -18.35 2.93
N ASN A 228 -6.64 -18.03 1.65
CA ASN A 228 -5.59 -17.16 1.13
C ASN A 228 -6.03 -16.46 -0.17
N PHE A 229 -5.28 -15.46 -0.61
CA PHE A 229 -5.59 -14.71 -1.85
C PHE A 229 -5.46 -15.55 -3.12
N TYR A 230 -4.57 -16.53 -3.14
CA TYR A 230 -4.40 -17.40 -4.30
C TYR A 230 -5.67 -18.23 -4.58
N ASP A 231 -6.22 -18.86 -3.54
CA ASP A 231 -7.45 -19.65 -3.65
C ASP A 231 -8.65 -18.80 -4.11
N ILE A 232 -8.76 -17.58 -3.56
CA ILE A 232 -9.81 -16.62 -3.98
C ILE A 232 -9.64 -16.25 -5.45
N TYR A 233 -8.41 -15.95 -5.90
CA TYR A 233 -8.13 -15.60 -7.28
C TYR A 233 -8.47 -16.74 -8.24
N ILE A 234 -8.06 -17.97 -7.94
CA ILE A 234 -8.37 -19.16 -8.75
C ILE A 234 -9.89 -19.36 -8.84
N LYS A 235 -10.60 -19.22 -7.71
CA LYS A 235 -12.05 -19.35 -7.70
C LYS A 235 -12.74 -18.30 -8.57
N ILE A 236 -12.32 -17.05 -8.53
CA ILE A 236 -12.84 -15.98 -9.39
C ILE A 236 -12.63 -16.33 -10.87
N ASP A 237 -11.43 -16.81 -11.22
CA ASP A 237 -11.09 -17.18 -12.60
C ASP A 237 -11.95 -18.36 -13.10
N GLU A 238 -12.12 -19.39 -12.28
CA GLU A 238 -12.97 -20.56 -12.61
C GLU A 238 -14.44 -20.15 -12.77
N ASP A 239 -15.03 -19.41 -11.83
CA ASP A 239 -16.42 -18.95 -11.90
C ASP A 239 -16.63 -18.02 -13.10
N SER A 240 -15.67 -17.19 -13.45
CA SER A 240 -15.69 -16.31 -14.62
C SER A 240 -15.72 -17.08 -15.94
N LYS A 241 -14.96 -18.17 -16.04
CA LYS A 241 -14.93 -19.05 -17.23
C LYS A 241 -16.22 -19.84 -17.42
N GLN A 242 -16.89 -20.19 -16.33
CA GLN A 242 -18.14 -20.93 -16.34
C GLN A 242 -19.38 -20.06 -16.52
N TYR A 243 -19.28 -18.76 -16.29
CA TYR A 243 -20.41 -17.84 -16.34
C TYR A 243 -20.88 -17.59 -17.77
N THR A 244 -22.16 -17.89 -18.00
CA THR A 244 -22.86 -17.73 -19.29
C THR A 244 -23.86 -16.59 -19.32
N GLY A 245 -23.97 -15.83 -18.20
CA GLY A 245 -24.90 -14.69 -18.10
C GLY A 245 -24.39 -13.44 -18.82
N ASN A 246 -25.11 -12.34 -18.62
CA ASN A 246 -24.76 -11.06 -19.22
C ASN A 246 -23.43 -10.54 -18.63
N LYS A 247 -22.48 -10.18 -19.49
CA LYS A 247 -21.14 -9.69 -19.11
C LYS A 247 -21.03 -8.16 -19.11
N SER A 248 -22.11 -7.45 -19.31
CA SER A 248 -22.14 -5.99 -19.32
C SER A 248 -23.19 -5.46 -18.36
N ILE A 249 -22.96 -4.27 -17.81
CA ILE A 249 -23.95 -3.56 -17.01
C ILE A 249 -25.01 -2.94 -17.95
N ILE A 250 -26.27 -3.17 -17.66
CA ILE A 250 -27.39 -2.61 -18.43
C ILE A 250 -28.14 -1.53 -17.64
N LYS A 251 -28.92 -0.73 -18.35
CA LYS A 251 -29.68 0.37 -17.74
C LYS A 251 -30.63 -0.15 -16.64
N GLY A 252 -30.52 0.47 -15.47
CA GLY A 252 -31.29 0.09 -14.27
C GLY A 252 -30.51 -0.77 -13.28
N GLU A 253 -29.40 -1.36 -13.69
CA GLU A 253 -28.48 -2.03 -12.77
C GLU A 253 -27.60 -1.01 -12.03
N LYS A 254 -27.15 -1.39 -10.85
CA LYS A 254 -26.37 -0.53 -9.96
C LYS A 254 -25.09 -1.21 -9.54
N VAL A 255 -24.01 -0.44 -9.49
CA VAL A 255 -22.70 -0.85 -8.96
C VAL A 255 -22.31 0.14 -7.87
N LYS A 256 -21.98 -0.36 -6.69
CA LYS A 256 -21.59 0.45 -5.55
C LYS A 256 -20.27 -0.05 -4.98
N ILE A 257 -19.23 0.77 -5.10
CA ILE A 257 -17.85 0.46 -4.73
C ILE A 257 -17.41 1.45 -3.67
N PRO A 258 -16.85 1.00 -2.52
CA PRO A 258 -16.30 1.92 -1.54
C PRO A 258 -15.01 2.56 -2.05
N ASP A 259 -14.78 3.83 -1.72
CA ASP A 259 -13.46 4.43 -1.90
C ASP A 259 -12.45 3.65 -1.06
N ILE A 260 -11.32 3.31 -1.66
CA ILE A 260 -10.21 2.64 -0.97
C ILE A 260 -8.98 3.54 -1.07
N ASN A 261 -8.43 3.89 0.07
CA ASN A 261 -7.18 4.61 0.16
C ASN A 261 -6.29 3.92 1.19
N LEU A 262 -5.26 3.24 0.71
CA LEU A 262 -4.25 2.60 1.54
C LEU A 262 -2.98 3.44 1.55
N ASN A 263 -2.53 3.79 2.74
CA ASN A 263 -1.21 4.37 2.97
C ASN A 263 -0.61 3.64 4.17
N VAL A 264 0.03 2.52 3.89
CA VAL A 264 0.52 1.59 4.90
C VAL A 264 2.02 1.44 4.79
N ILE A 265 2.69 1.43 5.94
CA ILE A 265 4.09 1.07 6.07
C ILE A 265 4.14 -0.18 6.93
N ALA A 266 4.65 -1.27 6.35
CA ALA A 266 4.81 -2.54 7.03
C ALA A 266 6.28 -2.80 7.34
N GLU A 267 6.58 -3.11 8.60
CA GLU A 267 7.83 -3.74 9.02
C GLU A 267 7.64 -5.25 9.01
N LEU A 268 8.47 -5.94 8.26
CA LEU A 268 8.34 -7.37 8.01
C LEU A 268 9.19 -8.17 9.02
N LYS A 269 8.88 -8.00 10.31
CA LYS A 269 9.66 -8.52 11.44
C LYS A 269 9.84 -10.04 11.44
N GLU A 270 8.94 -10.77 10.79
CA GLU A 270 8.99 -12.23 10.75
C GLU A 270 10.21 -12.78 10.00
N ILE A 271 10.76 -11.99 9.06
CA ILE A 271 11.94 -12.35 8.29
C ILE A 271 13.21 -11.64 8.77
N GLU A 272 13.10 -10.71 9.70
CA GLU A 272 14.24 -9.96 10.23
C GLU A 272 15.03 -10.80 11.25
N GLN A 273 16.32 -10.53 11.35
CA GLN A 273 17.25 -11.08 12.35
C GLN A 273 17.34 -12.62 12.38
N LYS A 274 16.97 -13.27 11.27
CA LYS A 274 17.11 -14.72 11.11
C LYS A 274 18.24 -15.03 10.13
N PRO A 275 19.20 -15.90 10.51
CA PRO A 275 20.31 -16.25 9.64
C PRO A 275 19.86 -17.14 8.49
N PHE A 276 20.44 -16.91 7.32
CA PHE A 276 20.34 -17.77 6.13
C PHE A 276 21.68 -17.86 5.41
N LEU A 277 21.85 -18.90 4.60
CA LEU A 277 23.10 -19.20 3.94
C LEU A 277 23.04 -18.87 2.46
N PHE A 278 24.13 -18.32 1.93
CA PHE A 278 24.38 -18.25 0.50
C PHE A 278 24.90 -19.59 -0.02
N ALA A 279 24.86 -19.80 -1.33
CA ALA A 279 25.39 -20.98 -1.98
C ALA A 279 26.90 -21.24 -1.71
N ASP A 280 27.64 -20.17 -1.40
CA ASP A 280 29.08 -20.22 -1.04
C ASP A 280 29.33 -20.53 0.45
N GLY A 281 28.27 -20.75 1.23
CA GLY A 281 28.34 -21.09 2.65
C GLY A 281 28.46 -19.90 3.60
N ARG A 282 28.51 -18.66 3.09
CA ARG A 282 28.46 -17.47 3.95
C ARG A 282 27.09 -17.29 4.57
N GLN A 283 27.06 -16.83 5.82
CA GLN A 283 25.84 -16.59 6.56
C GLN A 283 25.48 -15.10 6.52
N TYR A 284 24.21 -14.82 6.26
CA TYR A 284 23.67 -13.47 6.15
C TYR A 284 22.41 -13.32 6.99
N VAL A 285 22.04 -12.06 7.22
CA VAL A 285 20.86 -11.68 8.00
C VAL A 285 20.13 -10.54 7.28
N ILE A 286 18.81 -10.60 7.23
CA ILE A 286 18.00 -9.44 6.91
C ILE A 286 17.89 -8.60 8.18
N SER A 287 18.62 -7.49 8.25
CA SER A 287 18.61 -6.61 9.41
C SER A 287 17.31 -5.84 9.53
N LYS A 288 16.74 -5.43 8.38
CA LYS A 288 15.46 -4.72 8.28
C LYS A 288 14.79 -4.97 6.94
N ALA A 289 13.48 -5.19 6.96
CA ALA A 289 12.65 -5.33 5.78
C ALA A 289 11.41 -4.46 5.88
N LEU A 290 11.22 -3.57 4.91
CA LEU A 290 10.15 -2.59 4.88
C LEU A 290 9.38 -2.63 3.58
N GLN A 291 8.07 -2.44 3.67
CA GLN A 291 7.19 -2.26 2.54
C GLN A 291 6.29 -1.05 2.75
N THR A 292 6.29 -0.13 1.80
CA THR A 292 5.32 0.97 1.73
C THR A 292 4.28 0.66 0.66
N ILE A 293 3.00 0.78 0.99
CA ILE A 293 1.88 0.57 0.08
C ILE A 293 1.07 1.87 0.05
N LYS A 294 1.09 2.55 -1.09
CA LYS A 294 0.22 3.69 -1.40
C LYS A 294 -0.66 3.33 -2.58
N PHE A 295 -1.95 3.24 -2.32
CA PHE A 295 -2.92 2.76 -3.29
C PHE A 295 -4.21 3.54 -3.14
N SER A 296 -4.78 4.04 -4.24
CA SER A 296 -6.09 4.68 -4.24
C SER A 296 -6.99 4.14 -5.33
N LEU A 297 -8.26 3.95 -4.98
CA LEU A 297 -9.35 3.58 -5.85
C LEU A 297 -10.58 4.38 -5.47
N ASP A 298 -10.97 5.32 -6.30
CA ASP A 298 -12.14 6.20 -6.14
C ASP A 298 -12.79 6.46 -7.50
N GLU A 299 -13.73 7.41 -7.61
CA GLU A 299 -14.39 7.74 -8.89
C GLU A 299 -13.49 8.36 -9.94
N ASN A 300 -12.40 8.91 -9.49
CA ASN A 300 -11.29 9.56 -10.17
C ASN A 300 -11.57 10.59 -11.25
N GLU A 301 -11.51 11.85 -10.82
CA GLU A 301 -10.82 12.91 -11.56
C GLU A 301 -9.64 13.35 -10.70
N LEU A 302 -8.42 13.29 -11.22
CA LEU A 302 -7.34 14.09 -10.68
C LEU A 302 -7.85 15.54 -10.71
N GLU A 303 -8.21 16.10 -9.55
CA GLU A 303 -8.28 17.53 -9.40
C GLU A 303 -6.88 18.04 -9.76
N LEU A 304 -6.73 18.46 -11.01
CA LEU A 304 -5.69 19.41 -11.35
C LEU A 304 -5.99 20.61 -10.45
N ILE A 305 -5.26 20.72 -9.35
CA ILE A 305 -5.17 21.97 -8.61
C ILE A 305 -4.59 22.95 -9.60
N GLY A 306 -5.50 23.61 -10.32
CA GLY A 306 -5.19 24.66 -11.24
C GLY A 306 -4.47 25.73 -10.44
N SER A 307 -3.25 26.01 -10.81
CA SER A 307 -2.61 27.25 -10.47
C SER A 307 -3.41 28.37 -11.15
N ASP A 308 -4.47 28.85 -10.50
CA ASP A 308 -5.02 30.15 -10.78
C ASP A 308 -3.98 31.19 -10.36
N SER A 309 -3.07 31.44 -11.26
CA SER A 309 -2.33 32.69 -11.28
C SER A 309 -3.27 33.75 -11.88
N ASP A 310 -4.13 34.33 -11.06
CA ASP A 310 -4.73 35.60 -11.36
C ASP A 310 -3.60 36.64 -11.45
N ILE A 311 -3.22 36.93 -12.70
CA ILE A 311 -2.50 38.14 -13.06
C ILE A 311 -3.58 39.14 -13.48
N SER A 312 -3.84 40.09 -12.65
CA SER A 312 -4.43 41.38 -13.03
C SER A 312 -3.61 42.50 -12.46
#